data_afec7b0e84f96bbb035e26463c95203f
#
_entry.id   afec7b0e84f96bbb035e26463c95203f
#
_cell.length_a   1.000
_cell.length_b   1.000
_cell.length_c   1.000
_cell.angle_alpha   90.00
_cell.angle_beta   90.00
_cell.angle_gamma   90.00
#
_symmetry.space_group_name_H-M   'P 1'
#
loop_
_entity.id
_entity.type
_entity.pdbx_description
1 polymer ?
#
loop_
_entity_poly.entity_id
_entity_poly.type
_entity_poly.pdbx_seq_one_letter_code
_entity_poly.pdbx_strand_id
1 'polypeptide(L)'
;MDKKKVAVPLVCHGHSRPVVDLFYSPVTPDGFFLISASKDSSPMLRNGETGDWIGTFEGHKGAVWSCCLDTNALRAASGSADFTAKIWDALTGDELHSFEHKHIVRACAFSEDTHLLLTGGVEKILRIFYLNRPDAPPREVDRSPGSVRTVAWLHSDQTILSSCTDMGGVRLWDVRSGKIVQTLDTKSPVTSAEVSQDGRYITTADGSMVKFWDANHFTLVKSYNMPCTVESASLEPKHGNKFIAGGEDMWIHVFDFHSGAEIGCNKGHHGPVHCVRFAPGGESYASGSEDGTIRIWQTGPSHDEIETFGANGPAGKVKVTADEVANKIEGFHIAKDGKTEENKEPNDGRRCS
;
A
#
# COMPACT_ATOMS: atom_id res chain seq x y z
N MET A 1 10.69 -1.31 -36.42
CA MET A 1 9.64 -1.84 -35.55
C MET A 1 10.31 -2.20 -34.23
N ASP A 2 10.32 -1.28 -33.29
CA ASP A 2 10.85 -1.52 -31.96
C ASP A 2 9.96 -2.53 -31.28
N LYS A 3 10.51 -3.69 -30.93
CA LYS A 3 9.83 -4.68 -30.10
C LYS A 3 9.60 -4.03 -28.74
N LYS A 4 8.36 -3.61 -28.46
CA LYS A 4 7.96 -3.19 -27.10
C LYS A 4 8.46 -4.28 -26.13
N LYS A 5 9.42 -3.93 -25.30
CA LYS A 5 9.90 -4.83 -24.24
C LYS A 5 8.71 -5.13 -23.35
N VAL A 6 8.28 -6.38 -23.31
CA VAL A 6 7.23 -6.81 -22.38
C VAL A 6 7.82 -6.71 -20.98
N ALA A 7 7.23 -5.89 -20.12
CA ALA A 7 7.65 -5.81 -18.74
C ALA A 7 7.33 -7.16 -18.06
N VAL A 8 8.35 -7.79 -17.49
CA VAL A 8 8.18 -9.02 -16.72
C VAL A 8 8.08 -8.63 -15.25
N PRO A 9 6.93 -8.85 -14.60
CA PRO A 9 6.77 -8.50 -13.19
C PRO A 9 7.46 -9.51 -12.28
N LEU A 10 7.84 -9.06 -11.11
CA LEU A 10 8.09 -9.92 -9.97
C LEU A 10 6.74 -10.39 -9.41
N VAL A 11 6.52 -11.69 -9.32
CA VAL A 11 5.27 -12.27 -8.82
C VAL A 11 5.42 -12.70 -7.37
N CYS A 12 4.62 -12.10 -6.48
CA CYS A 12 4.60 -12.41 -5.07
C CYS A 12 3.38 -13.30 -4.76
N HIS A 13 3.64 -14.52 -4.35
CA HIS A 13 2.64 -15.49 -3.92
C HIS A 13 2.45 -15.44 -2.40
N GLY A 14 1.42 -16.13 -1.90
CA GLY A 14 1.18 -16.32 -0.46
C GLY A 14 -0.30 -16.18 -0.10
N HIS A 15 -0.99 -15.21 -0.67
CA HIS A 15 -2.43 -15.09 -0.45
C HIS A 15 -3.20 -16.22 -1.15
N SER A 16 -4.19 -16.76 -0.44
CA SER A 16 -5.07 -17.84 -0.94
C SER A 16 -6.39 -17.31 -1.52
N ARG A 17 -6.63 -16.00 -1.39
CA ARG A 17 -7.84 -15.31 -1.86
C ARG A 17 -7.46 -13.94 -2.44
N PRO A 18 -8.42 -13.21 -3.07
CA PRO A 18 -8.19 -11.91 -3.66
C PRO A 18 -7.43 -10.93 -2.78
N VAL A 19 -6.45 -10.26 -3.38
CA VAL A 19 -5.76 -9.10 -2.78
C VAL A 19 -6.55 -7.85 -3.13
N VAL A 20 -7.05 -7.15 -2.11
CA VAL A 20 -8.02 -6.06 -2.26
C VAL A 20 -7.48 -4.69 -1.90
N ASP A 21 -6.36 -4.61 -1.17
CA ASP A 21 -5.68 -3.35 -0.86
C ASP A 21 -4.18 -3.57 -0.75
N LEU A 22 -3.43 -2.52 -1.08
CA LEU A 22 -1.98 -2.44 -1.01
C LEU A 22 -1.56 -1.09 -0.45
N PHE A 23 -0.54 -1.09 0.37
CA PHE A 23 0.04 0.14 0.88
C PHE A 23 1.56 0.02 0.96
N TYR A 24 2.26 1.01 0.40
CA TYR A 24 3.70 1.17 0.58
C TYR A 24 3.99 2.11 1.76
N SER A 25 4.94 1.73 2.61
CA SER A 25 5.47 2.65 3.61
C SER A 25 6.24 3.80 2.94
N PRO A 26 6.41 4.94 3.61
CA PRO A 26 7.49 5.87 3.27
C PRO A 26 8.85 5.15 3.29
N VAL A 27 9.88 5.81 2.72
CA VAL A 27 11.26 5.31 2.80
C VAL A 27 11.76 5.48 4.22
N THR A 28 12.20 4.39 4.82
CA THR A 28 12.83 4.33 6.15
C THR A 28 14.34 4.08 6.03
N PRO A 29 15.12 4.15 7.12
CA PRO A 29 16.54 3.77 7.08
C PRO A 29 16.78 2.32 6.62
N ASP A 30 15.80 1.43 6.84
CA ASP A 30 15.86 0.01 6.46
C ASP A 30 15.24 -0.28 5.08
N GLY A 31 14.91 0.76 4.31
CA GLY A 31 14.23 0.66 3.03
C GLY A 31 12.75 1.00 3.12
N PHE A 32 11.96 0.47 2.22
CA PHE A 32 10.50 0.63 2.23
C PHE A 32 9.80 -0.73 2.13
N PHE A 33 8.59 -0.78 2.63
CA PHE A 33 7.85 -2.01 2.83
C PHE A 33 6.49 -1.96 2.13
N LEU A 34 6.01 -3.12 1.72
CA LEU A 34 4.69 -3.30 1.11
C LEU A 34 3.84 -4.16 2.03
N ILE A 35 2.69 -3.64 2.46
CA ILE A 35 1.68 -4.42 3.14
C ILE A 35 0.49 -4.68 2.21
N SER A 36 -0.11 -5.84 2.32
CA SER A 36 -1.25 -6.27 1.53
C SER A 36 -2.41 -6.74 2.39
N ALA A 37 -3.63 -6.41 1.96
CA ALA A 37 -4.87 -6.90 2.54
C ALA A 37 -5.55 -7.88 1.58
N SER A 38 -6.05 -8.98 2.13
CA SER A 38 -6.68 -10.03 1.35
C SER A 38 -7.95 -10.57 2.01
N LYS A 39 -8.84 -11.09 1.17
CA LYS A 39 -10.04 -11.81 1.64
C LYS A 39 -9.72 -13.12 2.36
N ASP A 40 -8.44 -13.53 2.45
CA ASP A 40 -7.98 -14.70 3.20
C ASP A 40 -7.77 -14.46 4.71
N SER A 41 -8.10 -13.27 5.20
CA SER A 41 -8.05 -12.85 6.59
C SER A 41 -6.65 -12.52 7.14
N SER A 42 -5.61 -12.58 6.31
CA SER A 42 -4.22 -12.43 6.76
C SER A 42 -3.51 -11.30 6.01
N PRO A 43 -3.30 -10.13 6.61
CA PRO A 43 -2.41 -9.14 6.01
C PRO A 43 -0.97 -9.70 5.93
N MET A 44 -0.25 -9.36 4.87
CA MET A 44 1.14 -9.79 4.68
C MET A 44 2.07 -8.60 4.49
N LEU A 45 3.23 -8.66 5.16
CA LEU A 45 4.29 -7.68 5.03
C LEU A 45 5.41 -8.23 4.14
N ARG A 46 5.90 -7.38 3.24
CA ARG A 46 6.97 -7.70 2.30
C ARG A 46 7.99 -6.58 2.22
N ASN A 47 9.20 -6.93 1.83
CA ASN A 47 10.15 -5.93 1.35
C ASN A 47 9.58 -5.26 0.10
N GLY A 48 9.54 -3.93 0.09
CA GLY A 48 8.87 -3.16 -0.97
C GLY A 48 9.63 -3.17 -2.31
N GLU A 49 10.95 -3.36 -2.26
CA GLU A 49 11.81 -3.39 -3.44
C GLU A 49 11.89 -4.80 -4.06
N THR A 50 12.17 -5.80 -3.23
CA THR A 50 12.40 -7.19 -3.68
C THR A 50 11.14 -8.03 -3.73
N GLY A 51 10.07 -7.63 -3.04
CA GLY A 51 8.84 -8.40 -2.91
C GLY A 51 8.95 -9.60 -1.96
N ASP A 52 10.11 -9.79 -1.32
CA ASP A 52 10.33 -10.90 -0.40
C ASP A 52 9.37 -10.83 0.79
N TRP A 53 8.81 -11.97 1.13
CA TRP A 53 7.91 -12.08 2.27
C TRP A 53 8.71 -11.91 3.57
N ILE A 54 8.19 -11.04 4.46
CA ILE A 54 8.75 -10.78 5.79
C ILE A 54 7.92 -11.48 6.86
N GLY A 55 6.59 -11.32 6.81
CA GLY A 55 5.70 -11.88 7.81
C GLY A 55 4.24 -11.82 7.44
N THR A 56 3.44 -12.54 8.20
CA THR A 56 1.97 -12.58 8.08
C THR A 56 1.37 -12.22 9.44
N PHE A 57 0.39 -11.31 9.44
CA PHE A 57 -0.35 -10.94 10.65
C PHE A 57 -1.54 -11.88 10.82
N GLU A 58 -1.51 -12.70 11.86
CA GLU A 58 -2.55 -13.69 12.13
C GLU A 58 -3.45 -13.26 13.29
N GLY A 59 -4.77 -13.28 13.09
CA GLY A 59 -5.72 -12.96 14.17
C GLY A 59 -7.09 -12.46 13.70
N HIS A 60 -7.22 -11.96 12.45
CA HIS A 60 -8.53 -11.66 11.90
C HIS A 60 -9.32 -12.95 11.57
N LYS A 61 -10.63 -12.88 11.81
CA LYS A 61 -11.57 -13.99 11.53
C LYS A 61 -12.43 -13.76 10.29
N GLY A 62 -12.15 -12.71 9.56
CA GLY A 62 -12.89 -12.32 8.36
C GLY A 62 -11.98 -11.63 7.35
N ALA A 63 -12.48 -11.47 6.12
CA ALA A 63 -11.76 -10.82 5.03
C ALA A 63 -11.17 -9.47 5.47
N VAL A 64 -9.89 -9.25 5.19
CA VAL A 64 -9.21 -7.96 5.41
C VAL A 64 -9.41 -7.08 4.20
N TRP A 65 -9.98 -5.89 4.40
CA TRP A 65 -10.36 -4.98 3.33
C TRP A 65 -9.39 -3.82 3.13
N SER A 66 -8.65 -3.46 4.15
CA SER A 66 -7.68 -2.37 4.10
C SER A 66 -6.50 -2.65 5.01
N CYS A 67 -5.36 -2.13 4.64
CA CYS A 67 -4.14 -2.19 5.43
C CYS A 67 -3.30 -0.93 5.22
N CYS A 68 -2.53 -0.56 6.24
CA CYS A 68 -1.55 0.52 6.15
C CYS A 68 -0.40 0.29 7.14
N LEU A 69 0.70 1.00 6.90
CA LEU A 69 1.86 1.07 7.79
C LEU A 69 1.98 2.48 8.35
N ASP A 70 2.53 2.61 9.55
CA ASP A 70 2.87 3.92 10.09
C ASP A 70 4.12 4.49 9.37
N THR A 71 4.43 5.75 9.63
CA THR A 71 5.50 6.49 8.95
C THR A 71 6.87 5.81 9.06
N ASN A 72 7.12 5.09 10.14
CA ASN A 72 8.39 4.39 10.38
C ASN A 72 8.34 2.90 9.99
N ALA A 73 7.20 2.41 9.52
CA ALA A 73 6.93 1.00 9.23
C ALA A 73 7.15 0.05 10.43
N LEU A 74 7.00 0.57 11.66
CA LEU A 74 7.11 -0.21 12.90
C LEU A 74 5.76 -0.77 13.36
N ARG A 75 4.65 -0.19 12.92
CA ARG A 75 3.29 -0.65 13.19
C ARG A 75 2.51 -0.78 11.89
N ALA A 76 1.70 -1.83 11.84
CA ALA A 76 0.71 -2.03 10.79
C ALA A 76 -0.69 -1.85 11.37
N ALA A 77 -1.64 -1.46 10.52
CA ALA A 77 -3.06 -1.47 10.84
C ALA A 77 -3.83 -2.19 9.74
N SER A 78 -4.94 -2.81 10.13
CA SER A 78 -5.84 -3.51 9.21
C SER A 78 -7.30 -3.35 9.60
N GLY A 79 -8.19 -3.30 8.61
CA GLY A 79 -9.63 -3.26 8.78
C GLY A 79 -10.30 -4.49 8.16
N SER A 80 -11.22 -5.13 8.90
CA SER A 80 -11.73 -6.44 8.52
C SER A 80 -13.26 -6.57 8.56
N ALA A 81 -13.72 -7.61 7.86
CA ALA A 81 -15.10 -8.09 7.88
C ALA A 81 -15.48 -8.77 9.21
N ASP A 82 -14.54 -9.04 10.10
CA ASP A 82 -14.81 -9.52 11.46
C ASP A 82 -15.24 -8.39 12.42
N PHE A 83 -15.45 -7.18 11.89
CA PHE A 83 -15.88 -5.99 12.60
C PHE A 83 -14.80 -5.38 13.50
N THR A 84 -13.54 -5.69 13.25
CA THR A 84 -12.42 -5.10 13.99
C THR A 84 -11.48 -4.32 13.09
N ALA A 85 -10.85 -3.29 13.66
CA ALA A 85 -9.60 -2.73 13.18
C ALA A 85 -8.50 -3.15 14.17
N LYS A 86 -7.38 -3.66 13.66
CA LYS A 86 -6.29 -4.16 14.49
C LYS A 86 -5.01 -3.39 14.22
N ILE A 87 -4.23 -3.20 15.29
CA ILE A 87 -2.86 -2.69 15.23
C ILE A 87 -1.91 -3.84 15.53
N TRP A 88 -0.85 -3.92 14.76
CA TRP A 88 0.17 -4.96 14.81
C TRP A 88 1.55 -4.35 15.01
N ASP A 89 2.39 -5.04 15.73
CA ASP A 89 3.84 -4.80 15.72
C ASP A 89 4.40 -5.37 14.40
N ALA A 90 5.00 -4.51 13.59
CA ALA A 90 5.49 -4.92 12.26
C ALA A 90 6.79 -5.74 12.33
N LEU A 91 7.50 -5.72 13.47
CA LEU A 91 8.73 -6.49 13.67
C LEU A 91 8.45 -7.91 14.16
N THR A 92 7.48 -8.06 15.07
CA THR A 92 7.17 -9.36 15.70
C THR A 92 5.96 -10.06 15.08
N GLY A 93 5.05 -9.28 14.45
CA GLY A 93 3.76 -9.76 13.94
C GLY A 93 2.67 -9.86 15.02
N ASP A 94 2.95 -9.45 16.26
CA ASP A 94 2.00 -9.53 17.37
C ASP A 94 0.88 -8.50 17.24
N GLU A 95 -0.32 -8.89 17.67
CA GLU A 95 -1.46 -7.97 17.80
C GLU A 95 -1.23 -7.08 19.03
N LEU A 96 -1.12 -5.76 18.79
CA LEU A 96 -0.98 -4.76 19.85
C LEU A 96 -2.35 -4.32 20.39
N HIS A 97 -3.30 -4.05 19.52
CA HIS A 97 -4.64 -3.58 19.87
C HIS A 97 -5.68 -4.07 18.88
N SER A 98 -6.93 -4.26 19.38
CA SER A 98 -8.11 -4.57 18.59
C SER A 98 -9.24 -3.59 18.93
N PHE A 99 -9.71 -2.87 17.92
CA PHE A 99 -10.79 -1.88 18.05
C PHE A 99 -12.06 -2.43 17.46
N GLU A 100 -13.07 -2.57 18.29
CA GLU A 100 -14.38 -3.12 17.91
C GLU A 100 -15.26 -2.10 17.20
N HIS A 101 -15.95 -2.55 16.14
CA HIS A 101 -16.95 -1.82 15.39
C HIS A 101 -18.23 -2.63 15.34
N LYS A 102 -19.35 -1.98 15.00
CA LYS A 102 -20.63 -2.70 14.87
C LYS A 102 -20.82 -3.39 13.53
N HIS A 103 -19.92 -3.12 12.56
CA HIS A 103 -19.97 -3.68 11.22
C HIS A 103 -18.60 -3.69 10.56
N ILE A 104 -18.52 -4.19 9.33
CA ILE A 104 -17.29 -4.32 8.52
C ILE A 104 -16.51 -3.01 8.50
N VAL A 105 -15.22 -3.07 8.85
CA VAL A 105 -14.25 -2.01 8.69
C VAL A 105 -13.61 -2.14 7.31
N ARG A 106 -13.78 -1.12 6.47
CA ARG A 106 -13.33 -1.17 5.07
C ARG A 106 -12.12 -0.30 4.80
N ALA A 107 -11.79 0.60 5.71
CA ALA A 107 -10.70 1.54 5.52
C ALA A 107 -10.03 1.85 6.85
N CYS A 108 -8.70 1.97 6.83
CA CYS A 108 -7.90 2.45 7.95
C CYS A 108 -6.71 3.27 7.45
N ALA A 109 -6.29 4.25 8.23
CA ALA A 109 -5.12 5.08 7.93
C ALA A 109 -4.50 5.61 9.22
N PHE A 110 -3.17 5.51 9.35
CA PHE A 110 -2.43 6.20 10.41
C PHE A 110 -2.34 7.69 10.11
N SER A 111 -2.36 8.52 11.16
CA SER A 111 -1.95 9.92 11.08
C SER A 111 -0.45 10.02 10.77
N GLU A 112 -0.02 11.17 10.24
CA GLU A 112 1.38 11.43 9.90
C GLU A 112 2.28 11.32 11.15
N ASP A 113 1.80 11.83 12.29
CA ASP A 113 2.48 11.73 13.59
C ASP A 113 2.40 10.35 14.26
N THR A 114 1.70 9.40 13.64
CA THR A 114 1.54 8.00 14.10
C THR A 114 0.81 7.82 15.44
N HIS A 115 0.15 8.87 15.96
CA HIS A 115 -0.56 8.84 17.22
C HIS A 115 -2.05 8.50 17.09
N LEU A 116 -2.60 8.60 15.89
CA LEU A 116 -4.00 8.38 15.61
C LEU A 116 -4.18 7.27 14.57
N LEU A 117 -5.26 6.51 14.72
CA LEU A 117 -5.78 5.62 13.69
C LEU A 117 -7.17 6.10 13.28
N LEU A 118 -7.33 6.39 12.00
CA LEU A 118 -8.62 6.67 11.38
C LEU A 118 -9.20 5.40 10.80
N THR A 119 -10.47 5.14 11.05
CA THR A 119 -11.20 4.00 10.49
C THR A 119 -12.53 4.42 9.90
N GLY A 120 -13.01 3.63 8.94
CA GLY A 120 -14.32 3.80 8.33
C GLY A 120 -14.83 2.51 7.73
N GLY A 121 -16.14 2.43 7.49
CA GLY A 121 -16.71 1.21 6.91
C GLY A 121 -18.23 1.30 6.70
N VAL A 122 -18.88 0.16 6.77
CA VAL A 122 -20.31 0.00 6.48
C VAL A 122 -21.21 0.73 7.50
N GLU A 123 -20.73 0.99 8.69
CA GLU A 123 -21.47 1.78 9.70
C GLU A 123 -21.72 3.23 9.28
N LYS A 124 -21.00 3.74 8.27
CA LYS A 124 -21.07 5.14 7.83
C LYS A 124 -20.58 6.14 8.88
N ILE A 125 -19.71 5.69 9.78
CA ILE A 125 -19.10 6.51 10.83
C ILE A 125 -17.59 6.45 10.65
N LEU A 126 -16.95 7.62 10.69
CA LEU A 126 -15.49 7.73 10.76
C LEU A 126 -15.11 7.81 12.24
N ARG A 127 -14.16 6.98 12.67
CA ARG A 127 -13.65 6.95 14.03
C ARG A 127 -12.16 7.25 14.05
N ILE A 128 -11.77 8.07 15.02
CA ILE A 128 -10.37 8.39 15.30
C ILE A 128 -10.03 7.79 16.66
N PHE A 129 -9.13 6.82 16.65
CA PHE A 129 -8.62 6.17 17.86
C PHE A 129 -7.29 6.81 18.27
N TYR A 130 -7.11 7.03 19.57
CA TYR A 130 -5.87 7.56 20.15
C TYR A 130 -4.98 6.41 20.58
N LEU A 131 -3.87 6.18 19.87
CA LEU A 131 -2.99 5.02 20.09
C LEU A 131 -2.21 5.07 21.40
N ASN A 132 -2.02 6.26 21.98
CA ASN A 132 -1.43 6.43 23.33
C ASN A 132 -2.43 6.09 24.45
N ARG A 133 -3.72 5.98 24.14
CA ARG A 133 -4.80 5.66 25.08
C ARG A 133 -5.84 4.78 24.37
N PRO A 134 -5.45 3.55 24.01
CA PRO A 134 -6.28 2.68 23.16
C PRO A 134 -7.61 2.30 23.82
N ASP A 135 -7.68 2.30 25.17
CA ASP A 135 -8.91 2.02 25.92
C ASP A 135 -9.87 3.21 25.98
N ALA A 136 -9.45 4.41 25.55
CA ALA A 136 -10.33 5.56 25.52
C ALA A 136 -11.33 5.41 24.36
N PRO A 137 -12.57 5.90 24.54
CA PRO A 137 -13.56 5.88 23.47
C PRO A 137 -13.03 6.66 22.25
N PRO A 138 -13.25 6.16 21.03
CA PRO A 138 -12.84 6.86 19.84
C PRO A 138 -13.61 8.16 19.67
N ARG A 139 -12.98 9.12 19.02
CA ARG A 139 -13.68 10.30 18.56
C ARG A 139 -14.43 9.94 17.28
N GLU A 140 -15.73 10.13 17.27
CA GLU A 140 -16.56 10.00 16.08
C GLU A 140 -16.69 11.36 15.38
N VAL A 141 -16.57 11.38 14.07
CA VAL A 141 -16.94 12.52 13.21
C VAL A 141 -18.39 12.36 12.75
N ASP A 142 -18.96 13.40 12.15
CA ASP A 142 -20.32 13.35 11.63
C ASP A 142 -20.53 12.15 10.68
N ARG A 143 -21.78 11.72 10.58
CA ARG A 143 -22.13 10.53 9.82
C ARG A 143 -21.87 10.73 8.34
N SER A 144 -21.14 9.81 7.73
CA SER A 144 -20.95 9.74 6.28
C SER A 144 -22.29 9.47 5.58
N PRO A 145 -22.57 10.08 4.43
CA PRO A 145 -23.80 9.82 3.67
C PRO A 145 -23.91 8.38 3.18
N GLY A 146 -22.78 7.71 2.89
CA GLY A 146 -22.71 6.32 2.43
C GLY A 146 -21.69 5.49 3.17
N SER A 147 -21.65 4.18 2.86
CA SER A 147 -20.64 3.27 3.38
C SER A 147 -19.24 3.70 2.95
N VAL A 148 -18.35 3.89 3.92
CA VAL A 148 -16.99 4.38 3.68
C VAL A 148 -16.16 3.29 3.01
N ARG A 149 -15.52 3.63 1.89
CA ARG A 149 -14.65 2.73 1.11
C ARG A 149 -13.18 2.99 1.33
N THR A 150 -12.77 4.27 1.31
CA THR A 150 -11.40 4.69 1.54
C THR A 150 -11.35 5.85 2.50
N VAL A 151 -10.27 5.96 3.25
CA VAL A 151 -9.98 7.10 4.12
C VAL A 151 -8.51 7.50 3.94
N ALA A 152 -8.22 8.78 4.11
CA ALA A 152 -6.87 9.30 4.15
C ALA A 152 -6.80 10.56 5.01
N TRP A 153 -5.62 10.87 5.51
CA TRP A 153 -5.31 12.13 6.16
C TRP A 153 -4.72 13.13 5.16
N LEU A 154 -4.97 14.41 5.40
CA LEU A 154 -4.43 15.53 4.63
C LEU A 154 -4.06 16.67 5.58
N HIS A 155 -3.20 17.57 5.07
CA HIS A 155 -2.84 18.83 5.73
C HIS A 155 -2.34 18.61 7.16
N SER A 156 -1.34 17.75 7.32
CA SER A 156 -0.77 17.40 8.63
C SER A 156 -1.88 17.02 9.63
N ASP A 157 -2.70 16.06 9.22
CA ASP A 157 -3.77 15.45 10.02
C ASP A 157 -4.93 16.40 10.42
N GLN A 158 -5.05 17.55 9.77
CA GLN A 158 -6.16 18.49 10.04
C GLN A 158 -7.41 18.20 9.22
N THR A 159 -7.28 17.51 8.11
CA THR A 159 -8.36 17.17 7.20
C THR A 159 -8.41 15.67 6.96
N ILE A 160 -9.62 15.11 6.94
CA ILE A 160 -9.86 13.72 6.55
C ILE A 160 -10.51 13.70 5.17
N LEU A 161 -10.05 12.78 4.34
CA LEU A 161 -10.70 12.39 3.09
C LEU A 161 -11.46 11.10 3.31
N SER A 162 -12.68 10.99 2.79
CA SER A 162 -13.41 9.72 2.70
C SER A 162 -14.17 9.59 1.39
N SER A 163 -14.21 8.37 0.84
CA SER A 163 -15.08 8.01 -0.29
C SER A 163 -16.17 7.04 0.14
N CYS A 164 -17.23 6.91 -0.65
CA CYS A 164 -18.36 6.02 -0.38
C CYS A 164 -18.56 5.04 -1.53
N THR A 165 -19.07 3.82 -1.19
CA THR A 165 -19.37 2.77 -2.16
C THR A 165 -20.74 2.93 -2.84
N ASP A 166 -21.68 3.56 -2.18
CA ASP A 166 -23.08 3.67 -2.56
C ASP A 166 -23.47 5.05 -3.08
N MET A 167 -22.52 5.99 -3.04
CA MET A 167 -22.72 7.36 -3.52
C MET A 167 -21.44 7.89 -4.17
N GLY A 168 -21.58 8.67 -5.23
CA GLY A 168 -20.47 9.41 -5.83
C GLY A 168 -19.90 10.47 -4.88
N GLY A 169 -18.70 10.92 -5.21
CA GLY A 169 -17.99 12.00 -4.54
C GLY A 169 -17.08 11.57 -3.40
N VAL A 170 -16.10 12.41 -3.17
CA VAL A 170 -15.17 12.34 -2.04
C VAL A 170 -15.53 13.46 -1.06
N ARG A 171 -15.61 13.14 0.23
CA ARG A 171 -15.90 14.11 1.31
C ARG A 171 -14.61 14.46 2.03
N LEU A 172 -14.48 15.74 2.29
CA LEU A 172 -13.39 16.30 3.06
C LEU A 172 -13.96 16.84 4.37
N TRP A 173 -13.36 16.43 5.47
CA TRP A 173 -13.83 16.71 6.81
C TRP A 173 -12.79 17.50 7.58
N ASP A 174 -13.20 18.54 8.24
CA ASP A 174 -12.37 19.22 9.23
C ASP A 174 -12.32 18.36 10.51
N VAL A 175 -11.11 17.95 10.90
CA VAL A 175 -10.90 17.08 12.06
C VAL A 175 -11.41 17.73 13.34
N ARG A 176 -11.22 19.05 13.50
CA ARG A 176 -11.60 19.77 14.72
C ARG A 176 -13.09 19.83 14.93
N SER A 177 -13.87 20.17 13.90
CA SER A 177 -15.33 20.28 13.98
C SER A 177 -16.05 18.94 13.75
N GLY A 178 -15.40 17.99 13.08
CA GLY A 178 -15.99 16.72 12.67
C GLY A 178 -16.98 16.86 11.51
N LYS A 179 -17.02 18.00 10.82
CA LYS A 179 -18.00 18.29 9.77
C LYS A 179 -17.39 18.24 8.38
N ILE A 180 -18.22 17.92 7.39
CA ILE A 180 -17.85 18.02 5.97
C ILE A 180 -17.62 19.50 5.64
N VAL A 181 -16.42 19.81 5.12
CA VAL A 181 -16.07 21.16 4.67
C VAL A 181 -16.13 21.29 3.16
N GLN A 182 -15.94 20.19 2.42
CA GLN A 182 -15.96 20.16 0.96
C GLN A 182 -16.38 18.79 0.45
N THR A 183 -16.98 18.77 -0.75
CA THR A 183 -17.24 17.54 -1.50
C THR A 183 -16.64 17.67 -2.89
N LEU A 184 -15.89 16.67 -3.32
CA LEU A 184 -15.41 16.55 -4.69
C LEU A 184 -16.40 15.68 -5.45
N ASP A 185 -17.12 16.27 -6.40
CA ASP A 185 -18.21 15.59 -7.07
C ASP A 185 -17.71 14.60 -8.14
N THR A 186 -18.15 13.36 -8.04
CA THR A 186 -17.94 12.32 -9.05
C THR A 186 -19.28 11.77 -9.55
N LYS A 187 -19.32 11.30 -10.79
CA LYS A 187 -20.54 10.76 -11.40
C LYS A 187 -20.88 9.37 -10.88
N SER A 188 -19.87 8.62 -10.50
CA SER A 188 -19.96 7.23 -10.02
C SER A 188 -19.40 7.12 -8.64
N PRO A 189 -19.72 6.03 -7.89
CA PRO A 189 -19.05 5.71 -6.63
C PRO A 189 -17.53 5.65 -6.81
N VAL A 190 -16.81 6.14 -5.80
CA VAL A 190 -15.33 6.17 -5.83
C VAL A 190 -14.83 4.86 -5.23
N THR A 191 -14.14 4.07 -6.05
CA THR A 191 -13.58 2.78 -5.65
C THR A 191 -12.22 2.91 -4.97
N SER A 192 -11.43 3.92 -5.38
CA SER A 192 -10.12 4.22 -4.79
C SER A 192 -9.91 5.73 -4.73
N ALA A 193 -9.34 6.19 -3.62
CA ALA A 193 -8.85 7.55 -3.47
C ALA A 193 -7.49 7.51 -2.77
N GLU A 194 -6.51 8.19 -3.35
CA GLU A 194 -5.14 8.27 -2.86
C GLU A 194 -4.69 9.71 -2.81
N VAL A 195 -3.97 10.07 -1.74
CA VAL A 195 -3.31 11.38 -1.65
C VAL A 195 -1.87 11.19 -2.12
N SER A 196 -1.40 12.03 -3.03
CA SER A 196 -0.01 11.98 -3.50
C SER A 196 0.96 12.20 -2.35
N GLN A 197 2.14 11.59 -2.41
CA GLN A 197 3.14 11.65 -1.35
C GLN A 197 3.57 13.10 -1.02
N ASP A 198 3.56 13.99 -2.01
CA ASP A 198 3.86 15.40 -1.85
C ASP A 198 2.68 16.23 -1.35
N GLY A 199 1.53 15.61 -1.10
CA GLY A 199 0.31 16.25 -0.62
C GLY A 199 -0.37 17.20 -1.60
N ARG A 200 0.04 17.22 -2.89
CA ARG A 200 -0.51 18.18 -3.88
C ARG A 200 -1.75 17.69 -4.59
N TYR A 201 -1.88 16.38 -4.77
CA TYR A 201 -2.96 15.80 -5.56
C TYR A 201 -3.75 14.74 -4.79
N ILE A 202 -5.05 14.72 -5.04
CA ILE A 202 -5.92 13.59 -4.70
C ILE A 202 -6.23 12.88 -6.01
N THR A 203 -5.90 11.60 -6.10
CA THR A 203 -6.22 10.73 -7.24
C THR A 203 -7.45 9.92 -6.91
N THR A 204 -8.48 9.94 -7.77
CA THR A 204 -9.70 9.16 -7.58
C THR A 204 -10.01 8.29 -8.79
N ALA A 205 -10.49 7.07 -8.52
CA ALA A 205 -11.07 6.19 -9.53
C ALA A 205 -12.59 6.10 -9.31
N ASP A 206 -13.38 6.45 -10.33
CA ASP A 206 -14.84 6.41 -10.28
C ASP A 206 -15.44 5.88 -11.60
N GLY A 207 -15.92 4.65 -11.60
CA GLY A 207 -16.38 3.97 -12.80
C GLY A 207 -15.24 3.78 -13.81
N SER A 208 -15.37 4.37 -15.01
CA SER A 208 -14.31 4.37 -16.03
C SER A 208 -13.47 5.67 -16.03
N MET A 209 -13.49 6.44 -14.96
CA MET A 209 -12.79 7.72 -14.88
C MET A 209 -11.68 7.68 -13.85
N VAL A 210 -10.54 8.29 -14.18
CA VAL A 210 -9.51 8.66 -13.21
C VAL A 210 -9.43 10.18 -13.17
N LYS A 211 -9.53 10.76 -11.98
CA LYS A 211 -9.50 12.20 -11.76
C LYS A 211 -8.42 12.60 -10.79
N PHE A 212 -7.85 13.75 -11.05
CA PHE A 212 -6.82 14.37 -10.21
C PHE A 212 -7.33 15.73 -9.73
N TRP A 213 -7.32 15.90 -8.42
CA TRP A 213 -7.80 17.10 -7.75
C TRP A 213 -6.63 17.77 -7.04
N ASP A 214 -6.60 19.08 -7.05
CA ASP A 214 -5.68 19.86 -6.20
C ASP A 214 -6.08 19.65 -4.75
N ALA A 215 -5.15 19.14 -3.94
CA ALA A 215 -5.43 18.82 -2.54
C ALA A 215 -5.56 20.05 -1.64
N ASN A 216 -5.08 21.22 -2.07
CA ASN A 216 -5.15 22.45 -1.28
C ASN A 216 -6.39 23.29 -1.63
N HIS A 217 -6.72 23.38 -2.92
CA HIS A 217 -7.85 24.18 -3.41
C HIS A 217 -9.10 23.35 -3.70
N PHE A 218 -8.97 22.02 -3.68
CA PHE A 218 -10.05 21.07 -3.93
C PHE A 218 -10.74 21.25 -5.30
N THR A 219 -9.97 21.68 -6.28
CA THR A 219 -10.43 21.87 -7.67
C THR A 219 -9.99 20.71 -8.55
N LEU A 220 -10.82 20.38 -9.55
CA LEU A 220 -10.48 19.37 -10.53
C LEU A 220 -9.36 19.89 -11.44
N VAL A 221 -8.21 19.20 -11.43
CA VAL A 221 -7.05 19.53 -12.26
C VAL A 221 -7.12 18.80 -13.60
N LYS A 222 -7.36 17.48 -13.55
CA LYS A 222 -7.43 16.61 -14.74
C LYS A 222 -8.44 15.50 -14.56
N SER A 223 -8.98 15.04 -15.69
CA SER A 223 -9.91 13.91 -15.73
C SER A 223 -9.67 13.13 -17.01
N TYR A 224 -9.50 11.82 -16.88
CA TYR A 224 -9.23 10.92 -17.99
C TYR A 224 -10.23 9.78 -18.03
N ASN A 225 -10.68 9.44 -19.24
CA ASN A 225 -11.55 8.30 -19.46
C ASN A 225 -10.71 7.07 -19.76
N MET A 226 -10.94 6.01 -19.03
CA MET A 226 -10.22 4.75 -19.17
C MET A 226 -10.94 3.78 -20.10
N PRO A 227 -10.22 2.82 -20.68
CA PRO A 227 -10.82 1.84 -21.59
C PRO A 227 -11.75 0.83 -20.90
N CYS A 228 -11.67 0.70 -19.57
CA CYS A 228 -12.45 -0.25 -18.76
C CYS A 228 -12.93 0.40 -17.47
N THR A 229 -13.72 -0.33 -16.68
CA THR A 229 -14.03 0.02 -15.29
C THR A 229 -12.78 -0.09 -14.45
N VAL A 230 -12.44 1.00 -13.74
CA VAL A 230 -11.23 1.12 -12.91
C VAL A 230 -11.57 0.90 -11.45
N GLU A 231 -10.84 0.00 -10.80
CA GLU A 231 -10.95 -0.24 -9.36
C GLU A 231 -9.96 0.62 -8.56
N SER A 232 -8.78 0.90 -9.12
CA SER A 232 -7.74 1.65 -8.45
C SER A 232 -6.85 2.40 -9.43
N ALA A 233 -6.36 3.56 -9.00
CA ALA A 233 -5.39 4.36 -9.74
C ALA A 233 -4.39 4.98 -8.77
N SER A 234 -3.16 5.21 -9.24
CA SER A 234 -2.06 5.80 -8.45
C SER A 234 -1.22 6.73 -9.32
N LEU A 235 -0.80 7.86 -8.74
CA LEU A 235 0.06 8.85 -9.38
C LEU A 235 1.53 8.58 -9.01
N GLU A 236 2.42 8.68 -9.99
CA GLU A 236 3.87 8.54 -9.76
C GLU A 236 4.36 9.64 -8.79
N PRO A 237 5.01 9.26 -7.66
CA PRO A 237 5.24 10.19 -6.56
C PRO A 237 6.41 11.17 -6.77
N LYS A 238 7.40 10.82 -7.61
CA LYS A 238 8.65 11.60 -7.73
C LYS A 238 8.52 12.81 -8.66
N HIS A 239 7.95 12.59 -9.84
CA HIS A 239 7.82 13.60 -10.88
C HIS A 239 6.37 13.95 -11.21
N GLY A 240 5.41 13.11 -10.85
CA GLY A 240 4.01 13.28 -11.16
C GLY A 240 3.70 13.27 -12.65
N ASN A 241 4.55 12.63 -13.46
CA ASN A 241 4.44 12.65 -14.93
C ASN A 241 3.74 11.42 -15.51
N LYS A 242 3.49 10.41 -14.69
CA LYS A 242 2.79 9.17 -15.08
C LYS A 242 1.75 8.80 -14.03
N PHE A 243 0.72 8.10 -14.45
CA PHE A 243 -0.19 7.42 -13.52
C PHE A 243 -0.53 6.03 -14.04
N ILE A 244 -0.92 5.17 -13.13
CA ILE A 244 -1.35 3.80 -13.41
C ILE A 244 -2.80 3.63 -13.02
N ALA A 245 -3.50 2.75 -13.74
CA ALA A 245 -4.87 2.36 -13.45
C ALA A 245 -5.04 0.85 -13.69
N GLY A 246 -5.80 0.20 -12.82
CA GLY A 246 -6.14 -1.22 -12.94
C GLY A 246 -7.61 -1.45 -12.61
N GLY A 247 -8.21 -2.47 -13.22
CA GLY A 247 -9.62 -2.75 -13.07
C GLY A 247 -10.07 -4.10 -13.61
N GLU A 248 -11.27 -4.13 -14.17
CA GLU A 248 -11.97 -5.36 -14.57
C GLU A 248 -11.31 -6.12 -15.72
N ASP A 249 -10.54 -5.44 -16.57
CA ASP A 249 -9.91 -6.06 -17.74
C ASP A 249 -8.63 -6.85 -17.42
N MET A 250 -8.26 -6.95 -16.14
CA MET A 250 -7.10 -7.70 -15.62
C MET A 250 -5.74 -7.09 -16.00
N TRP A 251 -5.71 -5.91 -16.57
CA TRP A 251 -4.49 -5.26 -17.04
C TRP A 251 -4.16 -4.03 -16.20
N ILE A 252 -2.90 -3.63 -16.21
CA ILE A 252 -2.46 -2.38 -15.66
C ILE A 252 -2.09 -1.45 -16.81
N HIS A 253 -2.84 -0.36 -16.92
CA HIS A 253 -2.62 0.68 -17.91
C HIS A 253 -1.72 1.75 -17.32
N VAL A 254 -0.73 2.18 -18.08
CA VAL A 254 0.20 3.25 -17.73
C VAL A 254 -0.04 4.42 -18.67
N PHE A 255 -0.27 5.59 -18.09
CA PHE A 255 -0.59 6.80 -18.84
C PHE A 255 0.41 7.91 -18.55
N ASP A 256 0.64 8.74 -19.55
CA ASP A 256 1.28 10.05 -19.38
C ASP A 256 0.31 11.02 -18.69
N PHE A 257 0.74 11.62 -17.59
CA PHE A 257 -0.12 12.51 -16.78
C PHE A 257 -0.48 13.81 -17.51
N HIS A 258 0.37 14.31 -18.42
CA HIS A 258 0.14 15.59 -19.09
C HIS A 258 -0.81 15.46 -20.27
N SER A 259 -0.59 14.48 -21.11
CA SER A 259 -1.39 14.23 -22.31
C SER A 259 -2.58 13.30 -22.12
N GLY A 260 -2.55 12.43 -21.08
CA GLY A 260 -3.51 11.35 -20.89
C GLY A 260 -3.34 10.22 -21.90
N ALA A 261 -2.26 10.21 -22.67
CA ALA A 261 -1.99 9.12 -23.61
C ALA A 261 -1.56 7.85 -22.89
N GLU A 262 -2.08 6.72 -23.31
CA GLU A 262 -1.62 5.41 -22.83
C GLU A 262 -0.23 5.12 -23.39
N ILE A 263 0.76 5.05 -22.49
CA ILE A 263 2.18 4.81 -22.82
C ILE A 263 2.59 3.36 -22.60
N GLY A 264 1.79 2.58 -21.88
CA GLY A 264 2.06 1.17 -21.63
C GLY A 264 0.84 0.43 -21.13
N CYS A 265 0.84 -0.89 -21.34
CA CYS A 265 -0.17 -1.79 -20.83
C CYS A 265 0.51 -3.08 -20.40
N ASN A 266 0.43 -3.40 -19.11
CA ASN A 266 1.08 -4.56 -18.51
C ASN A 266 0.05 -5.66 -18.23
N LYS A 267 0.31 -6.82 -18.82
CA LYS A 267 -0.56 -8.00 -18.76
C LYS A 267 0.11 -9.08 -17.94
N GLY A 268 -0.65 -9.75 -17.10
CA GLY A 268 -0.08 -10.83 -16.30
C GLY A 268 -1.04 -11.40 -15.28
N HIS A 269 -1.92 -10.59 -14.70
CA HIS A 269 -2.96 -11.09 -13.80
C HIS A 269 -3.99 -11.96 -14.54
N HIS A 270 -4.58 -12.90 -13.81
CA HIS A 270 -5.62 -13.83 -14.27
C HIS A 270 -7.01 -13.51 -13.69
N GLY A 271 -7.20 -12.33 -13.17
CA GLY A 271 -8.43 -11.81 -12.62
C GLY A 271 -8.39 -10.28 -12.51
N PRO A 272 -9.51 -9.62 -12.20
CA PRO A 272 -9.59 -8.18 -12.02
C PRO A 272 -8.50 -7.66 -11.08
N VAL A 273 -7.97 -6.48 -11.40
CA VAL A 273 -6.99 -5.78 -10.58
C VAL A 273 -7.73 -4.87 -9.61
N HIS A 274 -7.67 -5.18 -8.31
CA HIS A 274 -8.40 -4.44 -7.29
C HIS A 274 -7.64 -3.23 -6.75
N CYS A 275 -6.32 -3.30 -6.75
CA CYS A 275 -5.48 -2.23 -6.19
C CYS A 275 -4.18 -2.09 -6.96
N VAL A 276 -3.77 -0.84 -7.13
CA VAL A 276 -2.46 -0.47 -7.69
C VAL A 276 -1.87 0.66 -6.86
N ARG A 277 -0.56 0.60 -6.59
CA ARG A 277 0.17 1.63 -5.83
C ARG A 277 1.58 1.79 -6.37
N PHE A 278 2.03 3.03 -6.55
CA PHE A 278 3.43 3.31 -6.79
C PHE A 278 4.26 3.11 -5.53
N ALA A 279 5.47 2.59 -5.69
CA ALA A 279 6.48 2.63 -4.65
C ALA A 279 6.95 4.07 -4.41
N PRO A 280 7.47 4.41 -3.21
CA PRO A 280 7.81 5.79 -2.84
C PRO A 280 8.79 6.49 -3.79
N GLY A 281 9.69 5.75 -4.44
CA GLY A 281 10.65 6.27 -5.42
C GLY A 281 10.08 6.48 -6.83
N GLY A 282 8.88 5.96 -7.12
CA GLY A 282 8.30 6.00 -8.47
C GLY A 282 8.94 5.05 -9.49
N GLU A 283 9.97 4.31 -9.10
CA GLU A 283 10.74 3.40 -9.97
C GLU A 283 10.03 2.07 -10.22
N SER A 284 9.09 1.74 -9.35
CA SER A 284 8.25 0.55 -9.45
C SER A 284 6.84 0.82 -8.94
N TYR A 285 5.95 -0.12 -9.19
CA TYR A 285 4.60 -0.13 -8.62
C TYR A 285 4.11 -1.55 -8.40
N ALA A 286 3.19 -1.72 -7.46
CA ALA A 286 2.57 -3.00 -7.18
C ALA A 286 1.11 -3.02 -7.64
N SER A 287 0.65 -4.20 -8.01
CA SER A 287 -0.75 -4.50 -8.30
C SER A 287 -1.21 -5.74 -7.55
N GLY A 288 -2.42 -5.70 -7.00
CA GLY A 288 -3.09 -6.83 -6.34
C GLY A 288 -4.37 -7.20 -7.07
N SER A 289 -4.65 -8.49 -7.18
CA SER A 289 -5.71 -9.00 -8.05
C SER A 289 -6.59 -10.05 -7.37
N GLU A 290 -7.73 -10.31 -8.01
CA GLU A 290 -8.65 -11.41 -7.69
C GLU A 290 -7.95 -12.77 -7.76
N ASP A 291 -6.86 -12.91 -8.54
CA ASP A 291 -6.06 -14.13 -8.66
C ASP A 291 -5.22 -14.46 -7.40
N GLY A 292 -5.27 -13.63 -6.37
CA GLY A 292 -4.53 -13.81 -5.11
C GLY A 292 -3.04 -13.48 -5.21
N THR A 293 -2.56 -12.97 -6.34
CA THR A 293 -1.16 -12.58 -6.50
C THR A 293 -0.97 -11.07 -6.40
N ILE A 294 0.21 -10.69 -5.93
CA ILE A 294 0.74 -9.33 -6.03
C ILE A 294 1.82 -9.37 -7.11
N ARG A 295 1.87 -8.34 -7.95
CA ARG A 295 2.91 -8.19 -8.95
C ARG A 295 3.60 -6.85 -8.78
N ILE A 296 4.94 -6.86 -8.79
CA ILE A 296 5.76 -5.66 -8.76
C ILE A 296 6.33 -5.45 -10.15
N TRP A 297 6.10 -4.26 -10.69
CA TRP A 297 6.45 -3.86 -12.05
C TRP A 297 7.46 -2.73 -12.01
N GLN A 298 8.46 -2.75 -12.89
CA GLN A 298 9.40 -1.66 -13.07
C GLN A 298 8.85 -0.64 -14.06
N THR A 299 8.97 0.64 -13.75
CA THR A 299 8.44 1.73 -14.59
C THR A 299 9.28 2.01 -15.83
N GLY A 300 10.51 1.49 -15.89
CA GLY A 300 11.47 1.83 -16.93
C GLY A 300 12.05 3.25 -16.77
N PRO A 301 13.14 3.60 -17.50
CA PRO A 301 13.76 4.91 -17.41
C PRO A 301 12.79 6.00 -17.84
N SER A 302 12.77 7.13 -17.12
CA SER A 302 12.02 8.33 -17.48
C SER A 302 12.59 8.94 -18.77
N HIS A 303 11.76 9.66 -19.52
CA HIS A 303 12.19 10.33 -20.75
C HIS A 303 13.35 11.30 -20.50
N ASP A 304 13.41 11.92 -19.33
CA ASP A 304 14.46 12.85 -18.89
C ASP A 304 15.79 12.17 -18.61
N GLU A 305 15.79 10.90 -18.18
CA GLU A 305 17.02 10.11 -18.01
C GLU A 305 17.62 9.66 -19.34
N ILE A 306 16.79 9.49 -20.38
CA ILE A 306 17.27 9.14 -21.73
C ILE A 306 17.96 10.34 -22.37
N GLU A 307 17.51 11.57 -22.15
CA GLU A 307 18.13 12.77 -22.69
C GLU A 307 19.47 13.10 -22.03
N THR A 308 19.66 12.81 -20.74
CA THR A 308 20.95 13.03 -20.05
C THR A 308 22.04 12.02 -20.44
N PHE A 309 21.68 10.82 -20.90
CA PHE A 309 22.65 9.84 -21.43
C PHE A 309 22.99 10.05 -22.89
N GLY A 310 22.21 10.85 -23.64
CA GLY A 310 22.43 11.15 -25.06
C GLY A 310 23.38 12.31 -25.36
N ALA A 311 23.75 13.14 -24.37
CA ALA A 311 24.44 14.41 -24.59
C ALA A 311 25.95 14.41 -24.33
N ASN A 312 26.58 13.35 -23.81
CA ASN A 312 28.03 13.25 -23.62
C ASN A 312 28.58 11.87 -24.04
N GLY A 313 29.17 11.80 -25.25
CA GLY A 313 29.98 10.66 -25.68
C GLY A 313 31.39 10.68 -25.05
N PRO A 314 32.35 9.81 -25.32
CA PRO A 314 32.36 8.60 -26.13
C PRO A 314 32.52 7.31 -25.31
N ALA A 315 32.19 6.19 -25.97
CA ALA A 315 32.20 4.85 -25.42
C ALA A 315 33.47 4.45 -24.67
N GLY A 316 33.38 4.38 -23.35
CA GLY A 316 34.31 3.62 -22.53
C GLY A 316 33.59 2.41 -21.96
N LYS A 317 33.86 1.21 -22.50
CA LYS A 317 33.39 -0.04 -21.91
C LYS A 317 34.06 -0.24 -20.56
N VAL A 318 33.34 0.03 -19.47
CA VAL A 318 33.74 -0.44 -18.15
C VAL A 318 33.28 -1.89 -18.04
N LYS A 319 34.18 -2.82 -18.18
CA LYS A 319 33.99 -4.20 -17.75
C LYS A 319 34.07 -4.22 -16.23
N VAL A 320 32.95 -4.34 -15.56
CA VAL A 320 32.94 -4.75 -14.15
C VAL A 320 33.33 -6.22 -14.11
N THR A 321 34.47 -6.53 -13.54
CA THR A 321 34.95 -7.90 -13.39
C THR A 321 34.28 -8.53 -12.17
N ALA A 322 34.06 -9.84 -12.25
CA ALA A 322 33.38 -10.64 -11.22
C ALA A 322 34.01 -10.55 -9.80
N ASP A 323 35.25 -10.06 -9.71
CA ASP A 323 35.99 -9.93 -8.45
C ASP A 323 35.56 -8.70 -7.58
N GLU A 324 34.94 -7.68 -8.16
CA GLU A 324 34.44 -6.53 -7.37
C GLU A 324 33.12 -6.83 -6.64
N VAL A 325 32.38 -7.84 -7.08
CA VAL A 325 31.13 -8.28 -6.43
C VAL A 325 31.44 -9.17 -5.24
N ALA A 326 32.54 -9.94 -5.27
CA ALA A 326 32.92 -10.85 -4.20
C ALA A 326 33.37 -10.12 -2.92
N ASN A 327 33.99 -8.95 -3.03
CA ASN A 327 34.50 -8.20 -1.86
C ASN A 327 33.44 -7.44 -1.04
N LYS A 328 32.19 -7.37 -1.50
CA LYS A 328 31.07 -6.79 -0.75
C LYS A 328 30.27 -7.78 0.09
N ILE A 329 30.52 -9.08 -0.05
CA ILE A 329 29.77 -10.14 0.64
C ILE A 329 30.50 -10.67 1.90
N GLU A 330 31.76 -10.31 2.13
CA GLU A 330 32.52 -10.79 3.29
C GLU A 330 32.21 -10.10 4.66
N GLY A 331 31.23 -9.24 4.72
CA GLY A 331 30.87 -8.49 5.95
C GLY A 331 29.80 -9.12 6.84
N PHE A 332 29.15 -10.20 6.47
CA PHE A 332 28.11 -10.84 7.30
C PHE A 332 28.59 -12.11 7.97
N HIS A 333 29.08 -12.00 9.18
CA HIS A 333 29.30 -13.14 10.06
C HIS A 333 27.99 -13.52 10.78
N ILE A 334 27.40 -14.63 10.38
CA ILE A 334 26.38 -15.31 11.18
C ILE A 334 27.11 -16.10 12.27
N ALA A 335 26.93 -15.76 13.53
CA ALA A 335 27.41 -16.55 14.66
C ALA A 335 26.67 -17.88 14.69
N LYS A 336 27.39 -18.97 14.44
CA LYS A 336 26.95 -20.34 14.71
C LYS A 336 27.35 -20.71 16.15
N ASP A 337 26.42 -20.64 17.08
CA ASP A 337 26.57 -21.34 18.37
C ASP A 337 25.88 -22.68 18.27
N GLY A 338 26.70 -23.70 18.40
CA GLY A 338 26.29 -25.09 18.46
C GLY A 338 27.43 -26.00 18.87
N LYS A 339 27.74 -26.03 20.15
CA LYS A 339 28.55 -27.09 20.73
C LYS A 339 27.69 -27.92 21.67
N THR A 340 27.35 -29.11 21.21
CA THR A 340 26.97 -30.25 22.03
C THR A 340 28.25 -30.84 22.67
N GLU A 341 28.39 -30.74 23.96
CA GLU A 341 29.35 -31.56 24.73
C GLU A 341 28.64 -32.77 25.28
N GLU A 342 29.07 -33.95 24.78
CA GLU A 342 28.85 -35.24 25.42
C GLU A 342 29.66 -35.30 26.75
N ASN A 343 28.99 -35.50 27.86
CA ASN A 343 29.65 -35.92 29.10
C ASN A 343 29.26 -37.35 29.43
N LYS A 344 30.32 -38.18 29.42
CA LYS A 344 30.34 -39.56 29.88
C LYS A 344 30.07 -39.63 31.40
N GLU A 345 29.19 -40.54 31.77
CA GLU A 345 29.09 -41.04 33.15
C GLU A 345 30.35 -41.79 33.60
N PRO A 346 30.69 -41.75 34.89
CA PRO A 346 31.31 -42.87 35.56
C PRO A 346 30.34 -43.51 36.56
N ASN A 347 30.18 -44.78 36.32
CA ASN A 347 29.60 -45.79 37.18
C ASN A 347 30.33 -45.87 38.57
N ASP A 348 29.62 -45.74 39.64
CA ASP A 348 30.03 -46.43 40.87
C ASP A 348 28.79 -46.79 41.72
N GLY A 349 28.70 -48.08 42.02
CA GLY A 349 27.65 -48.66 42.79
C GLY A 349 27.88 -48.50 44.30
N ARG A 350 26.80 -48.50 45.07
CA ARG A 350 26.67 -49.18 46.34
C ARG A 350 25.23 -49.28 46.81
N ARG A 351 24.96 -50.51 47.30
CA ARG A 351 23.72 -51.02 47.87
C ARG A 351 23.40 -50.45 49.26
N CYS A 352 22.16 -50.77 49.65
CA CYS A 352 21.56 -50.90 50.97
C CYS A 352 21.02 -49.57 51.57
N SER A 353 19.80 -49.49 52.03
CA SER A 353 18.86 -50.43 52.70
C SER A 353 17.41 -50.01 52.32
#